data_e6510362a8023e61d738617e46d1b81a
#
_entry.id   e6510362a8023e61d738617e46d1b81a
#
_cell.length_a   1.000
_cell.length_b   1.000
_cell.length_c   1.000
_cell.angle_alpha   90.00
_cell.angle_beta   90.00
_cell.angle_gamma   90.00
#
_symmetry.space_group_name_H-M   'P 1'
#
loop_
_entity.id
_entity.type
_entity.pdbx_description
1 polymer ?
#
loop_
_entity_poly.entity_id
_entity_poly.type
_entity_poly.pdbx_seq_one_letter_code
_entity_poly.pdbx_strand_id
1 'polypeptide(L)'
;MIDFKATVLCCTPSYAMYIGEEVEKLGVKDQLSLKCGIFGAEPWTESMRQEIEQKLGIKAYDIYGLSEVLGPGVSYECEAQAGMHICEDNFIAEIIDPDTGEVLPEGSSGELVFTSLTKEGFPVIRYRTRDICSLNPEPCACGRTHIRMNKPQGRSDDMLIIRGVNVFPSQIEEVLLKVSGGQLTPNYQIVVDRVNNNDTFDVNVEMSEQFFSDDVKSIEKLERSITGELRSMLGISAKVHLVNPNSIARSEGKAK
;
A
#
# COMPACT_ATOMS: atom_id res chain seq x y z
N MET A 1 -7.85 21.25 13.15
CA MET A 1 -8.48 20.13 13.89
C MET A 1 -8.89 20.54 15.29
N ILE A 2 -8.03 21.23 16.03
CA ILE A 2 -8.27 21.65 17.43
C ILE A 2 -9.49 22.56 17.53
N ASP A 3 -9.52 23.68 16.80
CA ASP A 3 -10.59 24.68 16.85
C ASP A 3 -11.99 24.14 16.50
N PHE A 4 -12.04 23.21 15.55
CA PHE A 4 -13.29 22.55 15.14
C PHE A 4 -13.63 21.31 15.96
N LYS A 5 -12.78 20.92 16.91
CA LYS A 5 -12.91 19.68 17.68
C LYS A 5 -13.23 18.48 16.79
N ALA A 6 -12.49 18.35 15.69
CA ALA A 6 -12.66 17.26 14.75
C ALA A 6 -12.54 15.90 15.46
N THR A 7 -13.47 14.98 15.20
CA THR A 7 -13.51 13.66 15.85
C THR A 7 -13.07 12.53 14.94
N VAL A 8 -13.08 12.76 13.62
CA VAL A 8 -12.65 11.78 12.60
C VAL A 8 -11.67 12.47 11.65
N LEU A 9 -10.58 11.79 11.32
CA LEU A 9 -9.63 12.21 10.31
C LEU A 9 -9.76 11.30 9.08
N CYS A 10 -10.05 11.90 7.91
CA CYS A 10 -10.13 11.18 6.65
C CYS A 10 -9.10 11.77 5.67
N CYS A 11 -8.11 10.99 5.27
CA CYS A 11 -7.07 11.39 4.32
C CYS A 11 -6.30 10.17 3.81
N THR A 12 -5.25 10.39 3.02
CA THR A 12 -4.29 9.33 2.69
C THR A 12 -3.43 8.97 3.91
N PRO A 13 -2.96 7.72 4.04
CA PRO A 13 -2.08 7.31 5.15
C PRO A 13 -0.80 8.14 5.24
N SER A 14 -0.16 8.46 4.12
CA SER A 14 1.05 9.30 4.09
C SER A 14 0.79 10.70 4.66
N TYR A 15 -0.38 11.29 4.37
CA TYR A 15 -0.75 12.58 4.92
C TYR A 15 -1.09 12.49 6.42
N ALA A 16 -1.67 11.38 6.87
CA ALA A 16 -1.88 11.14 8.30
C ALA A 16 -0.56 11.04 9.07
N MET A 17 0.46 10.41 8.50
CA MET A 17 1.83 10.38 9.04
C MET A 17 2.39 11.80 9.20
N TYR A 18 2.32 12.59 8.13
CA TYR A 18 2.76 13.99 8.17
C TYR A 18 2.05 14.80 9.27
N ILE A 19 0.72 14.66 9.38
CA ILE A 19 -0.05 15.29 10.46
C ILE A 19 0.44 14.81 11.83
N GLY A 20 0.70 13.50 11.98
CA GLY A 20 1.22 12.92 13.22
C GLY A 20 2.55 13.52 13.64
N GLU A 21 3.47 13.69 12.70
CA GLU A 21 4.77 14.35 12.93
C GLU A 21 4.60 15.81 13.38
N GLU A 22 3.73 16.58 12.74
CA GLU A 22 3.45 17.96 13.13
C GLU A 22 2.76 18.04 14.50
N VAL A 23 1.88 17.11 14.83
CA VAL A 23 1.24 17.02 16.17
C VAL A 23 2.29 16.77 17.27
N GLU A 24 3.23 15.86 17.03
CA GLU A 24 4.35 15.60 17.95
C GLU A 24 5.25 16.82 18.10
N LYS A 25 5.67 17.42 16.99
CA LYS A 25 6.54 18.60 16.96
C LYS A 25 5.93 19.80 17.68
N LEU A 26 4.64 20.00 17.57
CA LEU A 26 3.92 21.09 18.25
C LEU A 26 3.52 20.74 19.69
N GLY A 27 3.59 19.49 20.10
CA GLY A 27 3.20 19.04 21.44
C GLY A 27 1.70 19.22 21.74
N VAL A 28 0.83 19.07 20.70
CA VAL A 28 -0.60 19.40 20.82
C VAL A 28 -1.50 18.16 20.82
N LYS A 29 -0.97 16.97 20.98
CA LYS A 29 -1.72 15.71 20.94
C LYS A 29 -2.91 15.71 21.89
N ASP A 30 -2.71 16.17 23.13
CA ASP A 30 -3.76 16.21 24.16
C ASP A 30 -4.87 17.25 23.90
N GLN A 31 -4.68 18.12 22.91
CA GLN A 31 -5.67 19.10 22.48
C GLN A 31 -6.57 18.57 21.37
N LEU A 32 -6.25 17.40 20.80
CA LEU A 32 -7.05 16.79 19.75
C LEU A 32 -8.30 16.12 20.34
N SER A 33 -9.40 16.19 19.60
CA SER A 33 -10.66 15.50 19.92
C SER A 33 -10.88 14.28 19.02
N LEU A 34 -9.86 13.85 18.28
CA LEU A 34 -9.93 12.73 17.35
C LEU A 34 -10.24 11.42 18.09
N LYS A 35 -11.12 10.61 17.51
CA LYS A 35 -11.52 9.29 17.99
C LYS A 35 -11.04 8.17 17.07
N CYS A 36 -11.08 8.42 15.77
CA CYS A 36 -10.62 7.46 14.76
C CYS A 36 -10.13 8.17 13.50
N GLY A 37 -9.39 7.43 12.69
CA GLY A 37 -9.00 7.80 11.35
C GLY A 37 -9.49 6.80 10.31
N ILE A 38 -9.84 7.28 9.12
CA ILE A 38 -10.23 6.47 7.98
C ILE A 38 -9.26 6.83 6.84
N PHE A 39 -8.45 5.87 6.45
CA PHE A 39 -7.34 6.10 5.54
C PHE A 39 -7.43 5.18 4.32
N GLY A 40 -7.06 5.68 3.15
CA GLY A 40 -7.10 4.92 1.91
C GLY A 40 -6.54 5.71 0.73
N ALA A 41 -6.88 5.28 -0.47
CA ALA A 41 -6.42 5.79 -1.75
C ALA A 41 -4.95 5.51 -2.09
N GLU A 42 -4.16 4.99 -1.16
CA GLU A 42 -2.81 4.50 -1.38
C GLU A 42 -2.55 3.26 -0.52
N PRO A 43 -1.63 2.35 -0.91
CA PRO A 43 -1.21 1.23 -0.08
C PRO A 43 -0.53 1.73 1.21
N TRP A 44 -0.71 1.00 2.30
CA TRP A 44 -0.04 1.28 3.57
C TRP A 44 0.14 0.02 4.40
N THR A 45 1.20 0.03 5.21
CA THR A 45 1.63 -1.14 5.98
C THR A 45 1.04 -1.14 7.39
N GLU A 46 1.11 -2.29 8.06
CA GLU A 46 0.71 -2.39 9.46
C GLU A 46 1.63 -1.58 10.38
N SER A 47 2.91 -1.46 10.06
CA SER A 47 3.83 -0.59 10.80
C SER A 47 3.43 0.89 10.71
N MET A 48 3.01 1.33 9.53
CA MET A 48 2.51 2.69 9.32
C MET A 48 1.19 2.93 10.08
N ARG A 49 0.30 1.92 10.14
CA ARG A 49 -0.91 1.96 10.98
C ARG A 49 -0.57 2.22 12.44
N GLN A 50 0.33 1.41 12.98
CA GLN A 50 0.75 1.51 14.39
C GLN A 50 1.37 2.88 14.70
N GLU A 51 2.17 3.40 13.80
CA GLU A 51 2.78 4.71 13.96
C GLU A 51 1.74 5.84 13.94
N ILE A 52 0.78 5.81 13.00
CA ILE A 52 -0.34 6.76 12.97
C ILE A 52 -1.16 6.68 14.25
N GLU A 53 -1.52 5.47 14.68
CA GLU A 53 -2.29 5.26 15.91
C GLU A 53 -1.54 5.81 17.13
N GLN A 54 -0.23 5.56 17.21
CA GLN A 54 0.61 6.07 18.31
C GLN A 54 0.71 7.60 18.31
N LYS A 55 1.03 8.21 17.16
CA LYS A 55 1.25 9.65 17.04
C LYS A 55 -0.04 10.46 17.31
N LEU A 56 -1.16 10.01 16.76
CA LEU A 56 -2.44 10.71 16.84
C LEU A 56 -3.34 10.25 18.02
N GLY A 57 -3.06 9.11 18.64
CA GLY A 57 -3.86 8.56 19.75
C GLY A 57 -5.25 8.06 19.32
N ILE A 58 -5.38 7.52 18.11
CA ILE A 58 -6.64 7.09 17.49
C ILE A 58 -6.55 5.65 17.03
N LYS A 59 -7.70 5.06 16.63
CA LYS A 59 -7.74 3.86 15.82
C LYS A 59 -7.76 4.22 14.34
N ALA A 60 -6.94 3.52 13.54
CA ALA A 60 -6.77 3.75 12.11
C ALA A 60 -7.41 2.62 11.29
N TYR A 61 -8.40 2.95 10.48
CA TYR A 61 -9.16 2.00 9.66
C TYR A 61 -8.86 2.22 8.19
N ASP A 62 -8.76 1.11 7.46
CA ASP A 62 -8.57 1.11 6.03
C ASP A 62 -9.90 1.25 5.29
N ILE A 63 -9.89 1.97 4.17
CA ILE A 63 -11.01 2.11 3.25
C ILE A 63 -10.52 1.93 1.82
N TYR A 64 -11.26 1.16 1.03
CA TYR A 64 -11.00 0.99 -0.38
C TYR A 64 -12.15 1.52 -1.22
N GLY A 65 -11.82 2.23 -2.27
CA GLY A 65 -12.77 2.74 -3.26
C GLY A 65 -12.05 3.31 -4.47
N LEU A 66 -12.80 3.49 -5.54
CA LEU A 66 -12.32 4.07 -6.78
C LEU A 66 -13.45 4.88 -7.42
N SER A 67 -13.12 6.02 -8.04
CA SER A 67 -14.08 6.97 -8.59
C SER A 67 -14.98 6.33 -9.67
N GLU A 68 -14.46 5.35 -10.39
CA GLU A 68 -15.16 4.64 -11.46
C GLU A 68 -16.31 3.78 -10.93
N VAL A 69 -16.15 3.20 -9.76
CA VAL A 69 -17.17 2.35 -9.12
C VAL A 69 -17.97 3.15 -8.12
N LEU A 70 -17.37 3.52 -7.01
CA LEU A 70 -17.88 4.46 -6.01
C LEU A 70 -16.75 4.92 -5.09
N GLY A 71 -16.43 6.18 -5.09
CA GLY A 71 -15.52 6.75 -4.10
C GLY A 71 -16.30 7.50 -3.01
N PRO A 72 -15.83 7.49 -1.77
CA PRO A 72 -14.62 6.85 -1.29
C PRO A 72 -14.79 5.43 -0.73
N GLY A 73 -15.95 4.80 -0.71
CA GLY A 73 -16.16 3.59 0.06
C GLY A 73 -16.89 2.48 -0.66
N VAL A 74 -16.17 1.59 -1.36
CA VAL A 74 -16.70 0.29 -1.83
C VAL A 74 -16.57 -0.76 -0.73
N SER A 75 -15.48 -0.68 0.07
CA SER A 75 -15.26 -1.54 1.23
C SER A 75 -14.50 -0.80 2.33
N TYR A 76 -14.66 -1.23 3.58
CA TYR A 76 -13.99 -0.62 4.73
C TYR A 76 -13.83 -1.59 5.90
N GLU A 77 -12.78 -1.36 6.68
CA GLU A 77 -12.51 -2.13 7.88
C GLU A 77 -13.55 -1.89 8.97
N CYS A 78 -13.68 -2.88 9.83
CA CYS A 78 -14.38 -2.79 11.11
C CYS A 78 -13.36 -2.77 12.27
N GLU A 79 -13.85 -2.78 13.51
CA GLU A 79 -13.03 -2.77 14.72
C GLU A 79 -12.07 -3.97 14.82
N ALA A 80 -12.35 -5.08 14.12
CA ALA A 80 -11.48 -6.25 14.09
C ALA A 80 -10.21 -6.04 13.25
N GLN A 81 -10.18 -5.03 12.37
CA GLN A 81 -9.03 -4.72 11.48
C GLN A 81 -8.51 -5.95 10.71
N ALA A 82 -9.42 -6.83 10.30
CA ALA A 82 -9.12 -8.13 9.70
C ALA A 82 -9.65 -8.23 8.25
N GLY A 83 -9.33 -7.24 7.44
CA GLY A 83 -9.82 -7.06 6.07
C GLY A 83 -11.03 -6.12 6.00
N MET A 84 -11.30 -5.64 4.80
CA MET A 84 -12.33 -4.63 4.52
C MET A 84 -13.64 -5.30 4.07
N HIS A 85 -14.73 -5.06 4.78
CA HIS A 85 -16.06 -5.54 4.40
C HIS A 85 -16.54 -4.83 3.14
N ILE A 86 -16.89 -5.61 2.12
CA ILE A 86 -17.48 -5.09 0.88
C ILE A 86 -18.94 -4.74 1.13
N CYS A 87 -19.40 -3.62 0.57
CA CYS A 87 -20.81 -3.21 0.60
C CYS A 87 -21.62 -4.09 -0.38
N GLU A 88 -21.90 -5.34 0.00
CA GLU A 88 -22.57 -6.33 -0.85
C GLU A 88 -24.03 -5.99 -1.18
N ASP A 89 -24.63 -5.04 -0.45
CA ASP A 89 -25.91 -4.42 -0.79
C ASP A 89 -25.84 -3.55 -2.06
N ASN A 90 -24.63 -3.09 -2.42
CA ASN A 90 -24.40 -2.22 -3.56
C ASN A 90 -23.51 -2.84 -4.64
N PHE A 91 -22.70 -3.86 -4.31
CA PHE A 91 -21.70 -4.41 -5.21
C PHE A 91 -21.60 -5.93 -5.13
N ILE A 92 -21.39 -6.57 -6.28
CA ILE A 92 -20.87 -7.92 -6.36
C ILE A 92 -19.37 -7.81 -6.63
N ALA A 93 -18.56 -8.52 -5.82
CA ALA A 93 -17.12 -8.64 -6.01
C ALA A 93 -16.77 -10.03 -6.55
N GLU A 94 -15.86 -10.09 -7.51
CA GLU A 94 -15.30 -11.30 -8.08
C GLU A 94 -13.77 -11.19 -8.07
N ILE A 95 -13.10 -12.34 -7.93
CA ILE A 95 -11.66 -12.45 -8.22
C ILE A 95 -11.49 -13.23 -9.51
N ILE A 96 -10.77 -12.64 -10.45
CA ILE A 96 -10.54 -13.27 -11.76
C ILE A 96 -9.06 -13.47 -12.03
N ASP A 97 -8.76 -14.41 -12.89
CA ASP A 97 -7.46 -14.49 -13.52
C ASP A 97 -7.26 -13.28 -14.46
N PRO A 98 -6.19 -12.49 -14.29
CA PRO A 98 -5.99 -11.25 -15.06
C PRO A 98 -5.79 -11.49 -16.57
N ASP A 99 -5.32 -12.67 -16.97
CA ASP A 99 -5.02 -13.02 -18.37
C ASP A 99 -6.25 -13.60 -19.08
N THR A 100 -6.91 -14.58 -18.43
CA THR A 100 -8.05 -15.29 -19.03
C THR A 100 -9.40 -14.63 -18.77
N GLY A 101 -9.52 -13.85 -17.66
CA GLY A 101 -10.77 -13.27 -17.19
C GLY A 101 -11.73 -14.26 -16.54
N GLU A 102 -11.30 -15.51 -16.33
CA GLU A 102 -12.08 -16.53 -15.64
C GLU A 102 -12.17 -16.27 -14.15
N VAL A 103 -13.32 -16.55 -13.53
CA VAL A 103 -13.49 -16.40 -12.08
C VAL A 103 -12.70 -17.49 -11.36
N LEU A 104 -11.89 -17.06 -10.40
CA LEU A 104 -11.06 -17.96 -9.59
C LEU A 104 -11.84 -18.51 -8.39
N PRO A 105 -11.44 -19.66 -7.85
CA PRO A 105 -12.01 -20.23 -6.63
C PRO A 105 -11.88 -19.27 -5.43
N GLU A 106 -12.78 -19.38 -4.45
CA GLU A 106 -12.73 -18.62 -3.21
C GLU A 106 -11.37 -18.72 -2.51
N GLY A 107 -10.90 -17.61 -1.98
CA GLY A 107 -9.60 -17.50 -1.30
C GLY A 107 -8.39 -17.37 -2.24
N SER A 108 -8.59 -17.50 -3.56
CA SER A 108 -7.53 -17.27 -4.54
C SER A 108 -7.14 -15.80 -4.59
N SER A 109 -5.88 -15.53 -4.95
CA SER A 109 -5.40 -14.18 -5.30
C SER A 109 -5.55 -13.97 -6.81
N GLY A 110 -6.08 -12.83 -7.21
CA GLY A 110 -6.29 -12.47 -8.61
C GLY A 110 -6.76 -11.03 -8.75
N GLU A 111 -7.18 -10.63 -9.94
CA GLU A 111 -7.68 -9.29 -10.18
C GLU A 111 -9.09 -9.10 -9.62
N LEU A 112 -9.27 -8.04 -8.84
CA LEU A 112 -10.55 -7.67 -8.26
C LEU A 112 -11.45 -7.03 -9.30
N VAL A 113 -12.70 -7.48 -9.34
CA VAL A 113 -13.74 -7.03 -10.28
C VAL A 113 -14.98 -6.64 -9.50
N PHE A 114 -15.62 -5.54 -9.88
CA PHE A 114 -16.89 -5.12 -9.29
C PHE A 114 -18.01 -4.98 -10.31
N THR A 115 -19.19 -5.43 -9.91
CA THR A 115 -20.46 -5.12 -10.58
C THR A 115 -21.33 -4.30 -9.64
N SER A 116 -21.80 -3.12 -10.07
CA SER A 116 -22.71 -2.30 -9.28
C SER A 116 -24.15 -2.82 -9.38
N LEU A 117 -24.87 -2.87 -8.25
CA LEU A 117 -26.26 -3.33 -8.17
C LEU A 117 -27.25 -2.16 -8.12
N THR A 118 -26.86 -1.05 -7.50
CA THR A 118 -27.74 0.07 -7.18
C THR A 118 -27.39 1.38 -7.91
N LYS A 119 -26.27 1.41 -8.64
CA LYS A 119 -25.80 2.62 -9.31
C LYS A 119 -26.59 2.86 -10.61
N GLU A 120 -27.43 3.88 -10.61
CA GLU A 120 -28.25 4.25 -11.77
C GLU A 120 -27.46 5.06 -12.80
N GLY A 121 -26.70 6.06 -12.32
CA GLY A 121 -25.82 6.85 -13.17
C GLY A 121 -24.50 6.14 -13.43
N PHE A 122 -24.23 5.82 -14.70
CA PHE A 122 -23.03 5.08 -15.12
C PHE A 122 -22.87 3.74 -14.38
N PRO A 123 -23.81 2.80 -14.51
CA PRO A 123 -23.67 1.48 -13.90
C PRO A 123 -22.47 0.74 -14.48
N VAL A 124 -21.71 0.07 -13.63
CA VAL A 124 -20.59 -0.76 -14.05
C VAL A 124 -20.93 -2.22 -13.92
N ILE A 125 -20.59 -3.01 -14.94
CA ILE A 125 -20.77 -4.45 -14.98
C ILE A 125 -19.41 -5.09 -15.22
N ARG A 126 -18.97 -5.91 -14.26
CA ARG A 126 -17.66 -6.57 -14.26
C ARG A 126 -16.50 -5.61 -14.54
N TYR A 127 -16.49 -4.50 -13.82
CA TYR A 127 -15.42 -3.50 -13.93
C TYR A 127 -14.13 -4.08 -13.36
N ARG A 128 -13.11 -4.19 -14.19
CA ARG A 128 -11.77 -4.67 -13.84
C ARG A 128 -10.98 -3.54 -13.17
N THR A 129 -10.69 -3.69 -11.87
CA THR A 129 -9.99 -2.65 -11.11
C THR A 129 -8.50 -2.59 -11.40
N ARG A 130 -7.95 -3.68 -11.92
CA ARG A 130 -6.51 -3.96 -12.03
C ARG A 130 -5.80 -4.20 -10.70
N ASP A 131 -6.48 -4.08 -9.58
CA ASP A 131 -5.92 -4.37 -8.27
C ASP A 131 -5.90 -5.88 -8.01
N ILE A 132 -4.75 -6.41 -7.61
CA ILE A 132 -4.59 -7.80 -7.22
C ILE A 132 -4.98 -7.95 -5.75
N CYS A 133 -5.95 -8.78 -5.50
CA CYS A 133 -6.58 -8.95 -4.20
C CYS A 133 -7.04 -10.40 -3.99
N SER A 134 -7.52 -10.71 -2.80
CA SER A 134 -8.25 -11.94 -2.50
C SER A 134 -9.45 -11.63 -1.61
N LEU A 135 -10.49 -12.48 -1.69
CA LEU A 135 -11.69 -12.39 -0.86
C LEU A 135 -11.63 -13.39 0.28
N ASN A 136 -12.10 -12.97 1.46
CA ASN A 136 -12.22 -13.82 2.63
C ASN A 136 -13.69 -13.94 3.04
N PRO A 137 -14.33 -15.12 2.79
CA PRO A 137 -15.72 -15.39 3.12
C PRO A 137 -15.93 -15.74 4.60
N GLU A 138 -14.87 -15.99 5.39
CA GLU A 138 -14.98 -16.41 6.76
C GLU A 138 -15.71 -15.36 7.64
N PRO A 139 -16.52 -15.78 8.61
CA PRO A 139 -17.21 -14.87 9.51
C PRO A 139 -16.24 -13.91 10.21
N CYS A 140 -16.60 -12.64 10.30
CA CYS A 140 -15.81 -11.67 11.03
C CYS A 140 -16.21 -11.62 12.52
N ALA A 141 -15.23 -11.43 13.39
CA ALA A 141 -15.45 -11.27 14.84
C ALA A 141 -16.39 -10.09 15.19
N CYS A 142 -16.54 -9.11 14.28
CA CYS A 142 -17.49 -8.00 14.47
C CYS A 142 -18.96 -8.38 14.27
N GLY A 143 -19.25 -9.61 13.83
CA GLY A 143 -20.61 -10.12 13.60
C GLY A 143 -21.21 -9.77 12.23
N ARG A 144 -20.53 -8.98 11.37
CA ARG A 144 -20.98 -8.72 10.02
C ARG A 144 -20.79 -9.96 9.14
N THR A 145 -21.74 -10.20 8.24
CA THR A 145 -21.75 -11.33 7.32
C THR A 145 -21.19 -11.00 5.94
N HIS A 146 -20.99 -9.73 5.64
CA HIS A 146 -20.40 -9.28 4.37
C HIS A 146 -19.01 -9.88 4.18
N ILE A 147 -18.75 -10.33 2.94
CA ILE A 147 -17.42 -10.80 2.54
C ILE A 147 -16.39 -9.71 2.73
N ARG A 148 -15.18 -10.10 3.09
CA ARG A 148 -14.08 -9.14 3.27
C ARG A 148 -13.07 -9.28 2.14
N MET A 149 -12.63 -8.17 1.62
CA MET A 149 -11.43 -8.14 0.79
C MET A 149 -10.19 -7.94 1.66
N ASN A 150 -9.10 -8.60 1.29
CA ASN A 150 -7.79 -8.31 1.85
C ASN A 150 -7.22 -7.02 1.24
N LYS A 151 -6.16 -6.49 1.81
CA LYS A 151 -5.47 -5.33 1.21
C LYS A 151 -4.99 -5.68 -0.20
N PRO A 152 -5.15 -4.77 -1.19
CA PRO A 152 -4.55 -4.96 -2.49
C PRO A 152 -3.03 -5.15 -2.38
N GLN A 153 -2.51 -6.15 -3.07
CA GLN A 153 -1.08 -6.49 -3.09
C GLN A 153 -0.31 -5.64 -4.11
N GLY A 154 -1.02 -5.06 -5.06
CA GLY A 154 -0.48 -4.27 -6.17
C GLY A 154 -1.47 -4.24 -7.32
N ARG A 155 -1.04 -3.74 -8.47
CA ARG A 155 -1.86 -3.69 -9.69
C ARG A 155 -1.33 -4.66 -10.74
N SER A 156 -2.23 -5.29 -11.49
CA SER A 156 -1.86 -6.19 -12.59
C SER A 156 -1.14 -5.47 -13.73
N ASP A 157 -1.40 -4.18 -13.91
CA ASP A 157 -0.76 -3.33 -14.91
C ASP A 157 0.57 -2.70 -14.44
N ASP A 158 0.87 -2.73 -13.15
CA ASP A 158 2.17 -2.32 -12.56
C ASP A 158 3.07 -3.53 -12.25
N MET A 159 2.58 -4.75 -12.46
CA MET A 159 3.30 -5.98 -12.21
C MET A 159 4.44 -6.16 -13.21
N LEU A 160 5.64 -6.41 -12.70
CA LEU A 160 6.81 -6.73 -13.48
C LEU A 160 7.03 -8.25 -13.48
N ILE A 161 7.28 -8.84 -14.63
CA ILE A 161 7.70 -10.25 -14.74
C ILE A 161 9.21 -10.28 -14.90
N ILE A 162 9.91 -10.69 -13.85
CA ILE A 162 11.37 -10.71 -13.82
C ILE A 162 11.85 -12.14 -13.62
N ARG A 163 12.54 -12.72 -14.58
CA ARG A 163 13.00 -14.13 -14.55
C ARG A 163 11.87 -15.12 -14.26
N GLY A 164 10.65 -14.85 -14.78
CA GLY A 164 9.47 -15.69 -14.56
C GLY A 164 8.80 -15.53 -13.19
N VAL A 165 9.20 -14.56 -12.40
CA VAL A 165 8.58 -14.23 -11.11
C VAL A 165 7.81 -12.92 -11.22
N ASN A 166 6.59 -12.90 -10.70
CA ASN A 166 5.78 -11.71 -10.60
C ASN A 166 6.28 -10.84 -9.45
N VAL A 167 6.71 -9.63 -9.76
CA VAL A 167 7.24 -8.64 -8.82
C VAL A 167 6.35 -7.40 -8.85
N PHE A 168 5.84 -7.02 -7.70
CA PHE A 168 5.05 -5.79 -7.55
C PHE A 168 5.92 -4.69 -6.92
N PRO A 169 5.89 -3.46 -7.45
CA PRO A 169 6.60 -2.33 -6.84
C PRO A 169 6.28 -2.13 -5.35
N SER A 170 5.04 -2.40 -4.94
CA SER A 170 4.59 -2.33 -3.53
C SER A 170 5.37 -3.29 -2.59
N GLN A 171 5.80 -4.45 -3.07
CA GLN A 171 6.61 -5.38 -2.28
C GLN A 171 8.02 -4.82 -2.02
N ILE A 172 8.57 -4.13 -3.01
CA ILE A 172 9.88 -3.46 -2.86
C ILE A 172 9.75 -2.31 -1.86
N GLU A 173 8.70 -1.49 -2.00
CA GLU A 173 8.42 -0.38 -1.08
C GLU A 173 8.27 -0.86 0.36
N GLU A 174 7.54 -1.97 0.60
CA GLU A 174 7.38 -2.57 1.92
C GLU A 174 8.73 -2.95 2.55
N VAL A 175 9.63 -3.55 1.78
CA VAL A 175 10.98 -3.88 2.24
C VAL A 175 11.77 -2.62 2.58
N LEU A 176 11.73 -1.62 1.71
CA LEU A 176 12.45 -0.36 1.93
C LEU A 176 11.97 0.36 3.19
N LEU A 177 10.66 0.43 3.42
CA LEU A 177 10.08 1.00 4.64
C LEU A 177 10.52 0.24 5.91
N LYS A 178 10.49 -1.11 5.85
CA LYS A 178 10.91 -1.97 6.97
C LYS A 178 12.38 -1.77 7.36
N VAL A 179 13.25 -1.59 6.37
CA VAL A 179 14.71 -1.52 6.58
C VAL A 179 15.18 -0.08 6.79
N SER A 180 14.41 0.92 6.39
CA SER A 180 14.82 2.33 6.31
C SER A 180 15.42 2.88 7.61
N GLY A 181 14.75 2.67 8.76
CA GLY A 181 15.21 3.23 10.05
C GLY A 181 15.58 4.74 9.99
N GLY A 182 14.97 5.51 9.07
CA GLY A 182 15.27 6.91 8.82
C GLY A 182 16.48 7.16 7.89
N GLN A 183 17.11 6.11 7.38
CA GLN A 183 18.31 6.20 6.53
C GLN A 183 17.99 6.40 5.05
N LEU A 184 16.78 6.08 4.62
CA LEU A 184 16.31 6.18 3.25
C LEU A 184 15.21 7.23 3.11
N THR A 185 15.10 7.83 1.92
CA THR A 185 13.90 8.56 1.52
C THR A 185 12.87 7.60 0.91
N PRO A 186 11.59 7.99 0.73
CA PRO A 186 10.61 7.14 0.06
C PRO A 186 10.82 7.02 -1.46
N ASN A 187 11.90 7.61 -1.99
CA ASN A 187 12.14 7.64 -3.42
C ASN A 187 13.06 6.48 -3.84
N TYR A 188 12.55 5.67 -4.76
CA TYR A 188 13.29 4.56 -5.35
C TYR A 188 12.95 4.44 -6.84
N GLN A 189 13.78 3.72 -7.58
CA GLN A 189 13.58 3.43 -8.99
C GLN A 189 13.91 1.96 -9.26
N ILE A 190 13.00 1.28 -9.93
CA ILE A 190 13.19 -0.08 -10.40
C ILE A 190 13.70 -0.01 -11.84
N VAL A 191 14.81 -0.68 -12.11
CA VAL A 191 15.40 -0.78 -13.44
C VAL A 191 15.43 -2.25 -13.83
N VAL A 192 14.66 -2.60 -14.85
CA VAL A 192 14.64 -3.93 -15.45
C VAL A 192 15.15 -3.81 -16.86
N ASP A 193 16.18 -4.57 -17.20
CA ASP A 193 16.75 -4.61 -18.54
C ASP A 193 17.03 -6.07 -18.92
N ARG A 194 17.29 -6.33 -20.17
CA ARG A 194 17.57 -7.66 -20.68
C ARG A 194 18.96 -7.71 -21.33
N VAL A 195 19.89 -8.33 -20.63
CA VAL A 195 21.27 -8.46 -21.07
C VAL A 195 21.59 -9.95 -21.34
N ASN A 196 22.01 -10.30 -22.55
CA ASN A 196 22.34 -11.67 -22.96
C ASN A 196 21.21 -12.70 -22.64
N ASN A 197 19.97 -12.36 -22.96
CA ASN A 197 18.76 -13.15 -22.68
C ASN A 197 18.45 -13.39 -21.17
N ASN A 198 19.11 -12.69 -20.27
CA ASN A 198 18.81 -12.70 -18.84
C ASN A 198 18.27 -11.34 -18.41
N ASP A 199 17.20 -11.34 -17.65
CA ASP A 199 16.68 -10.11 -17.06
C ASP A 199 17.62 -9.64 -15.96
N THR A 200 18.05 -8.38 -16.02
CA THR A 200 18.70 -7.69 -14.90
C THR A 200 17.61 -7.05 -14.03
N PHE A 201 17.86 -6.99 -12.76
CA PHE A 201 16.93 -6.42 -11.79
C PHE A 201 17.72 -5.57 -10.80
N ASP A 202 17.68 -4.28 -11.01
CA ASP A 202 18.35 -3.28 -10.21
C ASP A 202 17.32 -2.40 -9.50
N VAL A 203 17.61 -2.04 -8.24
CA VAL A 203 16.79 -1.14 -7.42
C VAL A 203 17.66 -0.01 -6.91
N ASN A 204 17.46 1.19 -7.47
CA ASN A 204 18.11 2.41 -7.00
C ASN A 204 17.30 2.98 -5.85
N VAL A 205 17.92 3.21 -4.69
CA VAL A 205 17.24 3.71 -3.49
C VAL A 205 17.94 4.96 -3.01
N GLU A 206 17.17 6.02 -2.80
CA GLU A 206 17.72 7.31 -2.40
C GLU A 206 17.97 7.36 -0.90
N MET A 207 19.20 7.73 -0.52
CA MET A 207 19.59 7.95 0.88
C MET A 207 19.00 9.27 1.41
N SER A 208 18.71 9.31 2.71
CA SER A 208 18.37 10.56 3.38
C SER A 208 19.60 11.46 3.53
N GLU A 209 19.41 12.78 3.55
CA GLU A 209 20.51 13.74 3.75
C GLU A 209 21.25 13.50 5.07
N GLN A 210 20.54 13.03 6.10
CA GLN A 210 21.13 12.75 7.41
C GLN A 210 22.04 11.51 7.41
N PHE A 211 21.72 10.53 6.57
CA PHE A 211 22.51 9.30 6.46
C PHE A 211 23.63 9.42 5.43
N PHE A 212 23.49 10.33 4.46
CA PHE A 212 24.51 10.55 3.42
C PHE A 212 25.82 11.01 4.08
N SER A 213 26.78 10.13 4.13
CA SER A 213 28.10 10.33 4.72
C SER A 213 29.16 9.56 3.93
N ASP A 214 30.43 9.86 4.18
CA ASP A 214 31.55 9.13 3.60
C ASP A 214 31.82 7.76 4.28
N ASP A 215 30.93 7.28 5.16
CA ASP A 215 31.08 5.99 5.82
C ASP A 215 30.62 4.84 4.92
N VAL A 216 31.52 4.39 4.08
CA VAL A 216 31.34 3.27 3.13
C VAL A 216 30.83 1.99 3.82
N LYS A 217 31.25 1.70 5.06
CA LYS A 217 30.85 0.48 5.77
C LYS A 217 29.37 0.49 6.15
N SER A 218 28.86 1.63 6.57
CA SER A 218 27.44 1.79 6.90
C SER A 218 26.58 1.68 5.65
N ILE A 219 27.01 2.27 4.54
CA ILE A 219 26.35 2.19 3.22
C ILE A 219 26.29 0.72 2.75
N GLU A 220 27.42 0.01 2.72
CA GLU A 220 27.46 -1.40 2.32
C GLU A 220 26.62 -2.31 3.22
N LYS A 221 26.55 -2.02 4.51
CA LYS A 221 25.73 -2.80 5.46
C LYS A 221 24.24 -2.63 5.16
N LEU A 222 23.79 -1.39 4.88
CA LEU A 222 22.40 -1.10 4.52
C LEU A 222 22.03 -1.76 3.19
N GLU A 223 22.89 -1.64 2.17
CA GLU A 223 22.69 -2.28 0.84
C GLU A 223 22.54 -3.79 0.95
N ARG A 224 23.38 -4.46 1.75
CA ARG A 224 23.27 -5.91 2.01
C ARG A 224 21.98 -6.27 2.75
N SER A 225 21.55 -5.43 3.69
CA SER A 225 20.30 -5.64 4.43
C SER A 225 19.09 -5.58 3.50
N ILE A 226 19.00 -4.55 2.64
CA ILE A 226 17.94 -4.40 1.66
C ILE A 226 17.95 -5.57 0.67
N THR A 227 19.12 -5.92 0.13
CA THR A 227 19.28 -7.04 -0.80
C THR A 227 18.79 -8.36 -0.20
N GLY A 228 19.12 -8.62 1.08
CA GLY A 228 18.70 -9.81 1.80
C GLY A 228 17.19 -9.89 2.01
N GLU A 229 16.58 -8.80 2.43
CA GLU A 229 15.13 -8.72 2.65
C GLU A 229 14.35 -8.80 1.33
N LEU A 230 14.81 -8.11 0.26
CA LEU A 230 14.20 -8.24 -1.07
C LEU A 230 14.25 -9.68 -1.57
N ARG A 231 15.39 -10.36 -1.41
CA ARG A 231 15.50 -11.77 -1.79
C ARG A 231 14.58 -12.67 -1.00
N SER A 232 14.42 -12.40 0.29
CA SER A 232 13.51 -13.16 1.17
C SER A 232 12.06 -13.00 0.76
N MET A 233 11.66 -11.78 0.39
CA MET A 233 10.27 -11.46 0.02
C MET A 233 9.93 -11.89 -1.41
N LEU A 234 10.81 -11.62 -2.37
CA LEU A 234 10.54 -11.81 -3.80
C LEU A 234 10.94 -13.20 -4.33
N GLY A 235 11.78 -13.94 -3.59
CA GLY A 235 12.35 -15.20 -4.07
C GLY A 235 13.43 -15.05 -5.16
N ILE A 236 13.70 -13.82 -5.63
CA ILE A 236 14.75 -13.49 -6.60
C ILE A 236 15.67 -12.40 -6.04
N SER A 237 16.89 -12.34 -6.58
CA SER A 237 17.87 -11.35 -6.14
C SER A 237 17.79 -10.10 -7.01
N ALA A 238 17.61 -8.95 -6.37
CA ALA A 238 17.82 -7.64 -6.96
C ALA A 238 19.24 -7.14 -6.65
N LYS A 239 19.80 -6.31 -7.52
CA LYS A 239 20.99 -5.54 -7.24
C LYS A 239 20.57 -4.17 -6.72
N VAL A 240 20.89 -3.89 -5.48
CA VAL A 240 20.52 -2.63 -4.83
C VAL A 240 21.64 -1.61 -5.02
N HIS A 241 21.28 -0.37 -5.29
CA HIS A 241 22.20 0.75 -5.39
C HIS A 241 21.68 1.89 -4.51
N LEU A 242 22.44 2.26 -3.50
CA LEU A 242 22.16 3.44 -2.71
C LEU A 242 22.66 4.67 -3.45
N VAL A 243 21.76 5.59 -3.77
CA VAL A 243 22.07 6.77 -4.56
C VAL A 243 21.97 8.04 -3.71
N ASN A 244 22.61 9.12 -4.19
CA ASN A 244 22.68 10.38 -3.48
C ASN A 244 21.29 11.00 -3.21
N PRO A 245 21.12 11.78 -2.15
CA PRO A 245 19.92 12.57 -1.93
C PRO A 245 19.57 13.43 -3.15
N ASN A 246 18.28 13.54 -3.45
CA ASN A 246 17.74 14.31 -4.59
C ASN A 246 18.22 13.87 -5.99
N SER A 247 18.73 12.65 -6.14
CA SER A 247 19.20 12.13 -7.45
C SER A 247 18.10 11.42 -8.24
N ILE A 248 17.02 10.96 -7.59
CA ILE A 248 15.87 10.34 -8.27
C ILE A 248 14.85 11.42 -8.62
N ALA A 249 14.41 11.44 -9.88
CA ALA A 249 13.39 12.37 -10.35
C ALA A 249 12.08 12.18 -9.55
N ARG A 250 11.52 13.29 -9.07
CA ARG A 250 10.24 13.25 -8.34
C ARG A 250 9.11 12.96 -9.31
N SER A 251 8.24 12.00 -8.99
CA SER A 251 7.02 11.78 -9.74
C SER A 251 5.93 12.73 -9.25
N GLU A 252 5.23 13.39 -10.17
CA GLU A 252 4.01 14.13 -9.87
C GLU A 252 2.84 13.12 -9.73
N GLY A 253 2.82 12.34 -8.64
CA GLY A 253 1.80 11.32 -8.41
C GLY A 253 2.36 10.02 -7.85
N LYS A 254 1.76 8.88 -8.22
CA LYS A 254 2.21 7.55 -7.78
C LYS A 254 3.62 7.25 -8.30
N ALA A 255 4.43 6.55 -7.49
CA ALA A 255 5.75 6.06 -7.90
C ALA A 255 5.63 5.28 -9.22
N LYS A 256 6.54 5.57 -10.14
CA LYS A 256 6.68 4.86 -11.42
C LYS A 256 7.92 3.99 -11.39
#